data_934e42bb291b1d1ab082bd612dea1be0
#
_entry.id   934e42bb291b1d1ab082bd612dea1be0
#
_cell.length_a   1.000
_cell.length_b   1.000
_cell.length_c   1.000
_cell.angle_alpha   90.00
_cell.angle_beta   90.00
_cell.angle_gamma   90.00
#
_symmetry.space_group_name_H-M   'P 1'
#
loop_
_entity.id
_entity.type
_entity.pdbx_description
1 polymer ?
#
loop_
_entity_poly.entity_id
_entity_poly.type
_entity_poly.pdbx_seq_one_letter_code
_entity_poly.pdbx_strand_id
1 'polypeptide(L)'
;MKKKYLIIAMLFSFFAVNAQNDIPQNKKQNEVKVNVLSPLAGTFEATYERNLNNKSSLGITGLFVFNNKNSNEDTNYMITQYYRRYFGKKYASGFFAEGFGMLSSIDGKKIYDTNDNLTFTKGSDVIDYSLGIGLGSKWVTKRGIIIEVNAGWGKLLFNADKTDHDQVARFGLQLGYRF
;
A
#
# COMPACT_ATOMS: atom_id res chain seq x y z
N MET A 1 -2.23 12.01 -25.61
CA MET A 1 -1.52 12.19 -24.31
C MET A 1 -2.24 13.15 -23.37
N LYS A 2 -2.74 14.31 -23.79
CA LYS A 2 -3.41 15.32 -22.94
C LYS A 2 -4.64 14.81 -22.15
N LYS A 3 -5.43 13.88 -22.71
CA LYS A 3 -6.63 13.31 -22.04
C LYS A 3 -6.31 12.48 -20.79
N LYS A 4 -5.14 11.81 -20.72
CA LYS A 4 -4.73 11.01 -19.55
C LYS A 4 -4.40 11.87 -18.34
N TYR A 5 -3.77 13.03 -18.53
CA TYR A 5 -3.46 13.98 -17.44
C TYR A 5 -4.72 14.67 -16.90
N LEU A 6 -5.73 14.85 -17.74
CA LEU A 6 -7.00 15.47 -17.35
C LEU A 6 -7.80 14.54 -16.40
N ILE A 7 -7.77 13.23 -16.65
CA ILE A 7 -8.39 12.22 -15.77
C ILE A 7 -7.67 12.15 -14.40
N ILE A 8 -6.34 12.21 -14.39
CA ILE A 8 -5.53 12.23 -13.16
C ILE A 8 -5.82 13.51 -12.35
N ALA A 9 -5.86 14.68 -13.02
CA ALA A 9 -6.20 15.94 -12.36
C ALA A 9 -7.64 15.96 -11.84
N MET A 10 -8.60 15.33 -12.54
CA MET A 10 -9.99 15.22 -12.12
C MET A 10 -10.15 14.26 -10.92
N LEU A 11 -9.39 13.18 -10.85
CA LEU A 11 -9.33 12.30 -9.68
C LEU A 11 -8.74 13.03 -8.46
N PHE A 12 -7.69 13.83 -8.62
CA PHE A 12 -7.12 14.64 -7.53
C PHE A 12 -8.08 15.72 -7.00
N SER A 13 -8.90 16.34 -7.87
CA SER A 13 -9.88 17.35 -7.45
C SER A 13 -11.04 16.76 -6.63
N PHE A 14 -11.45 15.52 -6.88
CA PHE A 14 -12.46 14.82 -6.07
C PHE A 14 -12.01 14.58 -4.62
N PHE A 15 -10.71 14.40 -4.38
CA PHE A 15 -10.15 14.23 -3.04
C PHE A 15 -10.11 15.55 -2.25
N ALA A 16 -9.94 16.68 -2.92
CA ALA A 16 -9.86 18.00 -2.28
C ALA A 16 -11.21 18.49 -1.72
N VAL A 17 -12.33 18.16 -2.36
CA VAL A 17 -13.67 18.65 -1.98
C VAL A 17 -14.19 18.04 -0.67
N ASN A 18 -13.73 16.85 -0.30
CA ASN A 18 -14.19 16.17 0.93
C ASN A 18 -13.35 16.49 2.18
N ALA A 19 -12.30 17.29 2.06
CA ALA A 19 -11.39 17.61 3.16
C ALA A 19 -11.93 18.70 4.12
N GLN A 20 -13.06 19.34 3.80
CA GLN A 20 -13.58 20.51 4.54
C GLN A 20 -14.58 20.20 5.65
N ASN A 21 -14.90 18.93 5.93
CA ASN A 21 -15.87 18.58 6.97
C ASN A 21 -15.22 18.32 8.31
N ASP A 22 -15.44 19.25 9.24
CA ASP A 22 -15.34 19.18 10.70
C ASP A 22 -14.33 18.18 11.29
N ILE A 23 -13.09 18.61 11.36
CA ILE A 23 -12.11 17.98 12.24
C ILE A 23 -12.43 18.48 13.66
N PRO A 24 -12.82 17.59 14.59
CA PRO A 24 -12.97 17.98 15.98
C PRO A 24 -11.62 18.52 16.47
N GLN A 25 -11.56 19.75 16.92
CA GLN A 25 -10.34 20.52 17.25
C GLN A 25 -9.37 19.86 18.25
N ASN A 26 -9.72 18.71 18.83
CA ASN A 26 -8.95 18.05 19.88
C ASN A 26 -8.61 16.58 19.60
N LYS A 27 -8.66 16.12 18.33
CA LYS A 27 -8.33 14.72 18.02
C LYS A 27 -6.98 14.62 17.32
N LYS A 28 -6.15 13.70 17.80
CA LYS A 28 -4.88 13.31 17.20
C LYS A 28 -5.12 12.79 15.78
N GLN A 29 -4.47 13.42 14.80
CA GLN A 29 -4.74 13.18 13.38
C GLN A 29 -3.69 12.31 12.69
N ASN A 30 -2.52 12.20 13.28
CA ASN A 30 -1.39 11.53 12.65
C ASN A 30 -1.17 10.16 13.29
N GLU A 31 -0.75 9.20 12.47
CA GLU A 31 -0.48 7.84 12.88
C GLU A 31 0.81 7.35 12.25
N VAL A 32 1.60 6.62 13.03
CA VAL A 32 2.74 5.85 12.55
C VAL A 32 2.51 4.41 12.91
N LYS A 33 2.73 3.50 11.95
CA LYS A 33 2.49 2.06 12.11
C LYS A 33 3.62 1.26 11.48
N VAL A 34 3.86 0.07 12.00
CA VAL A 34 4.76 -0.93 11.42
C VAL A 34 4.02 -2.24 11.25
N ASN A 35 4.30 -2.95 10.16
CA ASN A 35 3.77 -4.28 9.93
C ASN A 35 4.63 -5.30 10.69
N VAL A 36 4.03 -5.96 11.69
CA VAL A 36 4.76 -6.90 12.54
C VAL A 36 5.02 -8.25 11.88
N LEU A 37 4.36 -8.53 10.76
CA LEU A 37 4.57 -9.75 9.98
C LEU A 37 5.69 -9.57 8.93
N SER A 38 5.98 -8.36 8.51
CA SER A 38 6.95 -8.10 7.44
C SER A 38 8.36 -8.64 7.74
N PRO A 39 8.90 -8.61 9.00
CA PRO A 39 10.20 -9.19 9.29
C PRO A 39 10.28 -10.71 9.06
N LEU A 40 9.14 -11.43 9.20
CA LEU A 40 9.09 -12.87 8.93
C LEU A 40 9.30 -13.19 7.45
N ALA A 41 8.91 -12.26 6.58
CA ALA A 41 9.15 -12.31 5.13
C ALA A 41 10.48 -11.70 4.70
N GLY A 42 11.36 -11.27 5.63
CA GLY A 42 12.62 -10.61 5.30
C GLY A 42 12.45 -9.17 4.80
N THR A 43 11.34 -8.52 5.16
CA THR A 43 11.00 -7.17 4.74
C THR A 43 10.77 -6.26 5.94
N PHE A 44 10.85 -4.95 5.74
CA PHE A 44 10.44 -3.94 6.71
C PHE A 44 9.39 -3.04 6.08
N GLU A 45 8.25 -2.90 6.74
CA GLU A 45 7.16 -2.08 6.27
C GLU A 45 6.73 -1.09 7.35
N ALA A 46 6.75 0.20 6.99
CA ALA A 46 6.31 1.30 7.85
C ALA A 46 5.28 2.17 7.11
N THR A 47 4.31 2.67 7.87
CA THR A 47 3.19 3.45 7.36
C THR A 47 3.05 4.75 8.15
N TYR A 48 2.89 5.86 7.44
CA TYR A 48 2.37 7.11 7.97
C TYR A 48 0.94 7.32 7.44
N GLU A 49 0.02 7.65 8.32
CA GLU A 49 -1.37 7.91 7.97
C GLU A 49 -1.87 9.20 8.62
N ARG A 50 -2.55 10.04 7.86
CA ARG A 50 -3.23 11.25 8.34
C ARG A 50 -4.73 11.09 8.24
N ASN A 51 -5.41 11.21 9.37
CA ASN A 51 -6.86 11.21 9.44
C ASN A 51 -7.41 12.58 8.99
N LEU A 52 -8.16 12.60 7.91
CA LEU A 52 -8.73 13.81 7.34
C LEU A 52 -10.01 14.24 8.06
N ASN A 53 -10.79 13.26 8.51
CA ASN A 53 -12.03 13.47 9.25
C ASN A 53 -12.42 12.20 10.03
N ASN A 54 -13.64 12.16 10.57
CA ASN A 54 -14.15 11.01 11.33
C ASN A 54 -14.17 9.70 10.54
N LYS A 55 -14.25 9.76 9.21
CA LYS A 55 -14.52 8.61 8.34
C LYS A 55 -13.50 8.41 7.23
N SER A 56 -12.48 9.25 7.10
CA SER A 56 -11.51 9.13 6.02
C SER A 56 -10.08 9.46 6.44
N SER A 57 -9.13 8.82 5.79
CA SER A 57 -7.70 9.05 5.95
C SER A 57 -6.95 8.90 4.64
N LEU A 58 -5.76 9.50 4.60
CA LEU A 58 -4.74 9.30 3.58
C LEU A 58 -3.50 8.72 4.23
N GLY A 59 -2.84 7.78 3.57
CA GLY A 59 -1.59 7.22 4.09
C GLY A 59 -0.59 6.89 3.00
N ILE A 60 0.65 6.77 3.45
CA ILE A 60 1.77 6.30 2.64
C ILE A 60 2.49 5.19 3.40
N THR A 61 2.79 4.11 2.70
CA THR A 61 3.52 2.96 3.22
C THR A 61 4.78 2.76 2.40
N GLY A 62 5.92 2.58 3.06
CA GLY A 62 7.16 2.12 2.45
C GLY A 62 7.47 0.71 2.90
N LEU A 63 7.79 -0.18 1.95
CA LEU A 63 8.28 -1.53 2.19
C LEU A 63 9.65 -1.66 1.55
N PHE A 64 10.60 -2.23 2.30
CA PHE A 64 11.98 -2.49 1.87
C PHE A 64 12.35 -3.93 2.20
N VAL A 65 12.98 -4.62 1.25
CA VAL A 65 13.49 -5.98 1.42
C VAL A 65 14.92 -5.90 1.95
N PHE A 66 15.23 -6.60 3.06
CA PHE A 66 16.58 -6.66 3.63
C PHE A 66 17.16 -8.07 3.61
N ASN A 67 16.36 -9.11 3.37
CA ASN A 67 16.83 -10.49 3.28
C ASN A 67 16.22 -11.20 2.07
N ASN A 68 16.90 -11.12 0.93
CA ASN A 68 16.48 -11.76 -0.32
C ASN A 68 16.48 -13.30 -0.30
N LYS A 69 17.13 -13.93 0.70
CA LYS A 69 17.22 -15.41 0.74
C LYS A 69 15.94 -16.07 1.20
N ASN A 70 15.09 -15.37 1.95
CA ASN A 70 13.85 -15.88 2.50
C ASN A 70 12.59 -15.28 1.82
N SER A 71 12.77 -14.26 1.00
CA SER A 71 11.67 -13.68 0.24
C SER A 71 11.58 -14.41 -1.11
N ASN A 72 10.55 -15.21 -1.28
CA ASN A 72 10.12 -15.68 -2.61
C ASN A 72 9.50 -14.55 -3.44
N GLU A 73 9.65 -13.30 -2.97
CA GLU A 73 9.10 -12.13 -3.62
C GLU A 73 10.18 -11.51 -4.51
N ASP A 74 9.90 -11.50 -5.79
CA ASP A 74 10.70 -10.85 -6.82
C ASP A 74 10.58 -9.30 -6.74
N THR A 75 10.56 -8.74 -5.51
CA THR A 75 10.33 -7.31 -5.23
C THR A 75 11.45 -6.75 -4.37
N ASN A 76 12.01 -5.60 -4.77
CA ASN A 76 13.08 -4.92 -4.04
C ASN A 76 12.54 -3.86 -3.06
N TYR A 77 11.58 -3.05 -3.50
CA TYR A 77 10.91 -2.06 -2.67
C TYR A 77 9.50 -1.75 -3.19
N MET A 78 8.64 -1.27 -2.31
CA MET A 78 7.31 -0.77 -2.66
C MET A 78 7.01 0.54 -1.92
N ILE A 79 6.39 1.48 -2.63
CA ILE A 79 5.83 2.68 -2.04
C ILE A 79 4.35 2.71 -2.38
N THR A 80 3.50 2.65 -1.38
CA THR A 80 2.05 2.61 -1.55
C THR A 80 1.41 3.84 -0.96
N GLN A 81 0.63 4.57 -1.74
CA GLN A 81 -0.28 5.59 -1.25
C GLN A 81 -1.70 5.06 -1.28
N TYR A 82 -2.52 5.42 -0.28
CA TYR A 82 -3.88 4.96 -0.19
C TYR A 82 -4.82 6.03 0.38
N TYR A 83 -6.09 5.93 -0.01
CA TYR A 83 -7.20 6.63 0.61
C TYR A 83 -8.14 5.60 1.24
N ARG A 84 -8.54 5.83 2.49
CA ARG A 84 -9.44 4.97 3.26
C ARG A 84 -10.75 5.64 3.61
N ARG A 85 -11.82 4.84 3.59
CA ARG A 85 -13.12 5.18 4.11
C ARG A 85 -13.50 4.24 5.24
N TYR A 86 -13.75 4.80 6.42
CA TYR A 86 -14.17 4.05 7.62
C TYR A 86 -15.68 3.99 7.72
N PHE A 87 -16.20 2.82 8.06
CA PHE A 87 -17.64 2.57 8.26
C PHE A 87 -18.03 2.49 9.74
N GLY A 88 -17.05 2.56 10.66
CA GLY A 88 -17.27 2.58 12.10
C GLY A 88 -17.89 3.89 12.61
N LYS A 89 -18.40 3.83 13.86
CA LYS A 89 -18.92 5.02 14.57
C LYS A 89 -17.83 5.83 15.27
N LYS A 90 -16.65 5.26 15.47
CA LYS A 90 -15.53 5.91 16.16
C LYS A 90 -14.67 6.68 15.15
N TYR A 91 -13.96 7.70 15.62
CA TYR A 91 -13.06 8.54 14.81
C TYR A 91 -12.00 7.71 14.11
N ALA A 92 -12.01 7.72 12.76
CA ALA A 92 -11.07 7.05 11.87
C ALA A 92 -10.62 5.67 12.40
N SER A 93 -11.60 4.81 12.70
CA SER A 93 -11.37 3.45 13.21
C SER A 93 -12.56 2.54 12.95
N GLY A 94 -12.36 1.24 13.13
CA GLY A 94 -13.30 0.18 12.79
C GLY A 94 -13.03 -0.37 11.39
N PHE A 95 -14.03 -0.98 10.80
CA PHE A 95 -13.94 -1.53 9.44
C PHE A 95 -13.75 -0.42 8.42
N PHE A 96 -12.90 -0.66 7.42
CA PHE A 96 -12.65 0.29 6.33
C PHE A 96 -12.49 -0.43 4.99
N ALA A 97 -12.74 0.33 3.93
CA ALA A 97 -12.33 0.03 2.58
C ALA A 97 -11.28 1.07 2.13
N GLU A 98 -10.34 0.64 1.31
CA GLU A 98 -9.30 1.52 0.75
C GLU A 98 -9.15 1.34 -0.76
N GLY A 99 -8.82 2.44 -1.44
CA GLY A 99 -8.23 2.43 -2.77
C GLY A 99 -6.76 2.79 -2.65
N PHE A 100 -5.89 2.06 -3.30
CA PHE A 100 -4.46 2.31 -3.26
C PHE A 100 -3.80 2.36 -4.63
N GLY A 101 -2.73 3.15 -4.72
CA GLY A 101 -1.76 3.09 -5.78
C GLY A 101 -0.42 2.65 -5.21
N MET A 102 0.32 1.82 -5.93
CA MET A 102 1.58 1.26 -5.49
C MET A 102 2.63 1.38 -6.59
N LEU A 103 3.75 2.00 -6.28
CA LEU A 103 4.97 1.97 -7.08
C LEU A 103 5.83 0.83 -6.53
N SER A 104 6.18 -0.14 -7.37
CA SER A 104 6.98 -1.30 -7.00
C SER A 104 8.15 -1.49 -7.97
N SER A 105 9.29 -1.91 -7.45
CA SER A 105 10.42 -2.44 -8.23
C SER A 105 10.36 -3.96 -8.14
N ILE A 106 10.09 -4.61 -9.26
CA ILE A 106 9.86 -6.05 -9.38
C ILE A 106 10.95 -6.63 -10.27
N ASP A 107 11.43 -7.83 -9.98
CA ASP A 107 12.38 -8.55 -10.84
C ASP A 107 11.77 -8.77 -12.23
N GLY A 108 12.61 -8.61 -13.28
CA GLY A 108 12.22 -8.88 -14.64
C GLY A 108 12.01 -10.38 -14.92
N LYS A 109 11.38 -10.69 -16.06
CA LYS A 109 11.11 -12.09 -16.49
C LYS A 109 12.36 -12.95 -16.43
N LYS A 110 12.19 -14.21 -15.99
CA LYS A 110 13.21 -15.24 -16.05
C LYS A 110 13.36 -15.71 -17.49
N ILE A 111 14.56 -15.53 -18.05
CA ILE A 111 14.92 -15.98 -19.39
C ILE A 111 15.65 -17.31 -19.22
N TYR A 112 14.99 -18.42 -19.60
CA TYR A 112 15.58 -19.76 -19.55
C TYR A 112 16.54 -19.96 -20.74
N ASP A 113 17.68 -20.59 -20.47
CA ASP A 113 18.62 -20.96 -21.55
C ASP A 113 18.01 -22.09 -22.40
N THR A 114 18.11 -21.97 -23.73
CA THR A 114 17.52 -22.92 -24.68
C THR A 114 18.15 -24.31 -24.60
N ASN A 115 19.37 -24.41 -24.02
CA ASN A 115 20.13 -25.67 -23.92
C ASN A 115 20.05 -26.32 -22.54
N ASP A 116 19.62 -25.60 -21.50
CA ASP A 116 19.49 -26.12 -20.15
C ASP A 116 18.34 -25.40 -19.41
N ASN A 117 17.18 -26.09 -19.34
CA ASN A 117 15.98 -25.56 -18.68
C ASN A 117 16.13 -25.36 -17.15
N LEU A 118 17.29 -25.68 -16.57
CA LEU A 118 17.59 -25.51 -15.14
C LEU A 118 18.30 -24.19 -14.84
N THR A 119 18.91 -23.57 -15.86
CA THR A 119 19.61 -22.29 -15.75
C THR A 119 18.75 -21.16 -16.33
N PHE A 120 18.55 -20.09 -15.57
CA PHE A 120 17.87 -18.88 -16.05
C PHE A 120 18.68 -17.62 -15.72
N THR A 121 18.59 -16.64 -16.60
CA THR A 121 19.11 -15.29 -16.36
C THR A 121 17.93 -14.39 -15.98
N LYS A 122 18.06 -13.65 -14.88
CA LYS A 122 17.07 -12.63 -14.51
C LYS A 122 17.15 -11.45 -15.48
N GLY A 123 16.01 -11.01 -15.98
CA GLY A 123 15.88 -9.74 -16.69
C GLY A 123 16.17 -8.55 -15.74
N SER A 124 16.35 -7.37 -16.30
CA SER A 124 16.51 -6.15 -15.51
C SER A 124 15.25 -5.85 -14.71
N ASP A 125 15.44 -5.30 -13.49
CA ASP A 125 14.34 -4.89 -12.62
C ASP A 125 13.36 -3.94 -13.35
N VAL A 126 12.09 -4.18 -13.16
CA VAL A 126 11.01 -3.42 -13.78
C VAL A 126 10.31 -2.59 -12.71
N ILE A 127 10.25 -1.27 -12.96
CA ILE A 127 9.45 -0.38 -12.12
C ILE A 127 8.06 -0.30 -12.72
N ASP A 128 7.03 -0.60 -11.93
CA ASP A 128 5.64 -0.49 -12.36
C ASP A 128 4.77 0.19 -11.30
N TYR A 129 3.66 0.70 -11.75
CA TYR A 129 2.63 1.28 -10.91
C TYR A 129 1.37 0.42 -10.96
N SER A 130 0.87 0.05 -9.79
CA SER A 130 -0.34 -0.76 -9.63
C SER A 130 -1.47 0.07 -9.05
N LEU A 131 -2.70 -0.28 -9.41
CA LEU A 131 -3.90 0.18 -8.73
C LEU A 131 -4.63 -0.98 -8.11
N GLY A 132 -5.20 -0.76 -6.92
CA GLY A 132 -5.90 -1.80 -6.20
C GLY A 132 -6.90 -1.27 -5.19
N ILE A 133 -7.61 -2.22 -4.61
CA ILE A 133 -8.57 -2.02 -3.54
C ILE A 133 -8.21 -2.91 -2.36
N GLY A 134 -8.60 -2.50 -1.16
CA GLY A 134 -8.36 -3.25 0.06
C GLY A 134 -9.46 -3.07 1.07
N LEU A 135 -9.47 -3.95 2.04
CA LEU A 135 -10.37 -3.96 3.18
C LEU A 135 -9.55 -4.19 4.45
N GLY A 136 -10.06 -3.74 5.57
CA GLY A 136 -9.41 -3.98 6.85
C GLY A 136 -10.23 -3.51 8.04
N SER A 137 -9.65 -3.69 9.21
CA SER A 137 -10.20 -3.20 10.45
C SER A 137 -9.12 -2.62 11.34
N LYS A 138 -9.39 -1.45 11.93
CA LYS A 138 -8.47 -0.72 12.80
C LYS A 138 -9.10 -0.50 14.17
N TRP A 139 -8.37 -0.86 15.22
CA TRP A 139 -8.72 -0.62 16.60
C TRP A 139 -7.74 0.39 17.20
N VAL A 140 -8.31 1.39 17.87
CA VAL A 140 -7.52 2.46 18.50
C VAL A 140 -7.92 2.55 19.96
N THR A 141 -6.94 2.41 20.85
CA THR A 141 -7.15 2.54 22.30
C THR A 141 -7.29 4.02 22.70
N LYS A 142 -7.78 4.28 23.91
CA LYS A 142 -7.85 5.65 24.47
C LYS A 142 -6.48 6.34 24.56
N ARG A 143 -5.40 5.55 24.68
CA ARG A 143 -4.02 6.07 24.77
C ARG A 143 -3.38 6.32 23.40
N GLY A 144 -4.04 5.92 22.29
CA GLY A 144 -3.55 6.10 20.93
C GLY A 144 -2.84 4.89 20.35
N ILE A 145 -2.75 3.75 21.06
CA ILE A 145 -2.20 2.51 20.50
C ILE A 145 -3.14 2.00 19.41
N ILE A 146 -2.57 1.62 18.27
CA ILE A 146 -3.28 1.10 17.10
C ILE A 146 -2.95 -0.36 16.92
N ILE A 147 -3.98 -1.16 16.64
CA ILE A 147 -3.89 -2.50 16.06
C ILE A 147 -4.72 -2.49 14.79
N GLU A 148 -4.15 -2.97 13.69
CA GLU A 148 -4.83 -2.96 12.40
C GLU A 148 -4.54 -4.23 11.64
N VAL A 149 -5.57 -4.80 11.01
CA VAL A 149 -5.45 -5.89 10.03
C VAL A 149 -5.98 -5.39 8.71
N ASN A 150 -5.23 -5.59 7.63
CA ASN A 150 -5.66 -5.23 6.28
C ASN A 150 -5.25 -6.29 5.27
N ALA A 151 -6.02 -6.34 4.19
CA ALA A 151 -5.72 -7.12 3.00
C ALA A 151 -6.16 -6.32 1.77
N GLY A 152 -5.40 -6.41 0.70
CA GLY A 152 -5.69 -5.71 -0.55
C GLY A 152 -5.16 -6.46 -1.76
N TRP A 153 -5.76 -6.16 -2.89
CA TRP A 153 -5.40 -6.72 -4.18
C TRP A 153 -5.43 -5.66 -5.26
N GLY A 154 -4.47 -5.72 -6.17
CA GLY A 154 -4.34 -4.75 -7.26
C GLY A 154 -3.73 -5.36 -8.51
N LYS A 155 -3.69 -4.56 -9.58
CA LYS A 155 -3.16 -4.96 -10.87
C LYS A 155 -2.13 -3.96 -11.37
N LEU A 156 -1.05 -4.46 -12.00
CA LEU A 156 -0.04 -3.66 -12.68
C LEU A 156 -0.66 -2.96 -13.90
N LEU A 157 -0.22 -1.74 -14.18
CA LEU A 157 -0.81 -0.90 -15.22
C LEU A 157 0.02 -0.80 -16.50
N PHE A 158 1.36 -0.90 -16.41
CA PHE A 158 2.22 -0.50 -17.52
C PHE A 158 3.12 -1.60 -18.07
N ASN A 159 3.75 -2.39 -17.22
CA ASN A 159 4.79 -3.34 -17.61
C ASN A 159 4.46 -4.79 -17.21
N ALA A 160 3.20 -5.14 -17.12
CA ALA A 160 2.76 -6.50 -16.78
C ALA A 160 3.29 -7.57 -17.77
N ASP A 161 3.59 -7.18 -19.01
CA ASP A 161 4.19 -8.02 -20.04
C ASP A 161 5.68 -8.30 -19.83
N LYS A 162 6.37 -7.49 -19.01
CA LYS A 162 7.81 -7.58 -18.73
C LYS A 162 8.15 -8.31 -17.44
N THR A 163 7.15 -8.71 -16.66
CA THR A 163 7.29 -9.45 -15.41
C THR A 163 6.52 -10.77 -15.49
N ASP A 164 6.80 -11.69 -14.57
CA ASP A 164 6.02 -12.94 -14.46
C ASP A 164 4.74 -12.75 -13.64
N HIS A 165 4.52 -11.53 -13.11
CA HIS A 165 3.37 -11.18 -12.28
C HIS A 165 2.64 -9.98 -12.87
N ASP A 166 1.31 -10.06 -12.99
CA ASP A 166 0.44 -8.97 -13.41
C ASP A 166 -0.39 -8.39 -12.25
N GLN A 167 -0.29 -8.99 -11.07
CA GLN A 167 -1.10 -8.69 -9.89
C GLN A 167 -0.21 -8.46 -8.68
N VAL A 168 -0.71 -7.63 -7.76
CA VAL A 168 -0.09 -7.38 -6.46
C VAL A 168 -1.08 -7.66 -5.35
N ALA A 169 -0.61 -8.31 -4.29
CA ALA A 169 -1.38 -8.57 -3.08
C ALA A 169 -0.70 -7.88 -1.89
N ARG A 170 -1.51 -7.39 -0.95
CA ARG A 170 -1.06 -6.82 0.31
C ARG A 170 -1.75 -7.51 1.46
N PHE A 171 -0.99 -7.78 2.51
CA PHE A 171 -1.52 -8.26 3.77
C PHE A 171 -0.70 -7.66 4.92
N GLY A 172 -1.36 -7.15 5.95
CA GLY A 172 -0.69 -6.53 7.08
C GLY A 172 -1.39 -6.76 8.39
N LEU A 173 -0.57 -7.06 9.41
CA LEU A 173 -0.90 -6.91 10.82
C LEU A 173 -0.05 -5.76 11.35
N GLN A 174 -0.66 -4.60 11.55
CA GLN A 174 0.06 -3.39 11.90
C GLN A 174 -0.14 -3.01 13.36
N LEU A 175 0.95 -2.64 14.01
CA LEU A 175 0.97 -2.00 15.31
C LEU A 175 1.46 -0.55 15.15
N GLY A 176 0.86 0.38 15.90
CA GLY A 176 1.21 1.78 15.75
C GLY A 176 0.71 2.69 16.86
N TYR A 177 0.89 3.98 16.61
CA TYR A 177 0.52 5.01 17.56
C TYR A 177 -0.09 6.22 16.84
N ARG A 178 -1.16 6.77 17.43
CA ARG A 178 -1.86 7.99 16.98
C ARG A 178 -1.48 9.16 17.88
N PHE A 179 -1.00 10.26 17.27
CA PHE A 179 -0.51 11.49 17.94
C PHE A 179 -1.02 12.76 17.27
#